data_f33b181d013993e31bc2d8c99f8029c1
#
_entry.id   f33b181d013993e31bc2d8c99f8029c1
#
_cell.length_a   1.000
_cell.length_b   1.000
_cell.length_c   1.000
_cell.angle_alpha   90.00
_cell.angle_beta   90.00
_cell.angle_gamma   90.00
#
_symmetry.space_group_name_H-M   'P 1'
#
loop_
_entity.id
_entity.type
_entity.pdbx_description
1 polymer ?
#
loop_
_entity_poly.entity_id
_entity_poly.type
_entity_poly.pdbx_seq_one_letter_code
_entity_poly.pdbx_strand_id
1 'polypeptide(L)'
;IYIETFGSVDEPSLTGKLMAPIADRIYYQWPGLARFFPTGHYAGPIFLPSPTEAQTASTQTPSGPDGNIFVAVGTSQRGFDRLLRWIDDLCDQGTLTIPIAAQRGHAHHIPQNYPSEPFLPSQQLEQRIAQAKVVICHAGAGLIGTCIRHGKRPIVVPRLARFGEAINDHQLMLAHALAASGQAQVVQQQSELLPAIEAAWAAPSVER
;
A
#
# COMPACT_ATOMS: atom_id res chain seq x y z
N ILE A 1 -15.50 -13.05 19.59
CA ILE A 1 -14.44 -12.04 19.38
C ILE A 1 -14.64 -11.40 18.00
N TYR A 2 -14.57 -10.08 17.95
CA TYR A 2 -14.56 -9.31 16.71
C TYR A 2 -13.30 -8.45 16.62
N ILE A 3 -12.68 -8.41 15.46
CA ILE A 3 -11.53 -7.54 15.16
C ILE A 3 -11.94 -6.61 14.03
N GLU A 4 -11.93 -5.30 14.32
CA GLU A 4 -12.26 -4.30 13.31
C GLU A 4 -11.19 -4.23 12.21
N THR A 5 -11.62 -3.95 10.99
CA THR A 5 -10.72 -3.93 9.83
C THR A 5 -9.70 -2.79 9.92
N PHE A 6 -8.49 -3.04 9.43
CA PHE A 6 -7.43 -2.05 9.35
C PHE A 6 -7.80 -0.83 8.48
N GLY A 7 -8.68 -1.01 7.50
CA GLY A 7 -9.17 0.08 6.65
C GLY A 7 -10.12 1.07 7.34
N SER A 8 -10.69 0.71 8.49
CA SER A 8 -11.60 1.56 9.28
C SER A 8 -10.81 2.40 10.27
N VAL A 9 -10.54 3.66 9.93
CA VAL A 9 -9.69 4.56 10.73
C VAL A 9 -10.50 5.37 11.72
N ASP A 10 -11.48 6.16 11.23
CA ASP A 10 -12.23 7.13 12.04
C ASP A 10 -13.67 6.70 12.32
N GLU A 11 -14.18 5.72 11.56
CA GLU A 11 -15.51 5.14 11.75
C GLU A 11 -15.46 3.62 11.61
N PRO A 12 -16.30 2.90 12.38
CA PRO A 12 -16.43 1.45 12.25
C PRO A 12 -16.94 1.06 10.85
N SER A 13 -16.49 -0.10 10.38
CA SER A 13 -17.10 -0.76 9.24
C SER A 13 -18.57 -1.08 9.50
N LEU A 14 -19.35 -1.36 8.46
CA LEU A 14 -20.72 -1.82 8.62
C LEU A 14 -20.77 -3.08 9.49
N THR A 15 -19.85 -4.01 9.28
CA THR A 15 -19.73 -5.23 10.11
C THR A 15 -19.41 -4.87 11.56
N GLY A 16 -18.53 -3.91 11.81
CA GLY A 16 -18.22 -3.44 13.15
C GLY A 16 -19.44 -2.86 13.89
N LYS A 17 -20.24 -2.07 13.19
CA LYS A 17 -21.50 -1.52 13.73
C LYS A 17 -22.50 -2.63 14.10
N LEU A 18 -22.60 -3.68 13.28
CA LEU A 18 -23.48 -4.82 13.52
C LEU A 18 -22.96 -5.74 14.64
N MET A 19 -21.65 -5.91 14.73
CA MET A 19 -21.03 -6.79 15.71
C MET A 19 -20.87 -6.15 17.10
N ALA A 20 -20.86 -4.82 17.19
CA ALA A 20 -20.68 -4.10 18.45
C ALA A 20 -21.61 -4.56 19.59
N PRO A 21 -22.93 -4.80 19.37
CA PRO A 21 -23.84 -5.20 20.44
C PRO A 21 -23.77 -6.69 20.79
N ILE A 22 -23.15 -7.54 19.98
CA ILE A 22 -23.20 -9.01 20.14
C ILE A 22 -21.85 -9.67 20.36
N ALA A 23 -20.74 -8.97 20.12
CA ALA A 23 -19.42 -9.53 20.32
C ALA A 23 -18.98 -9.44 21.79
N ASP A 24 -18.55 -10.57 22.38
CA ASP A 24 -18.03 -10.61 23.76
C ASP A 24 -16.77 -9.77 23.93
N ARG A 25 -15.96 -9.67 22.89
CA ARG A 25 -14.74 -8.86 22.86
C ARG A 25 -14.57 -8.21 21.51
N ILE A 26 -14.19 -6.92 21.50
CA ILE A 26 -13.92 -6.14 20.31
C ILE A 26 -12.48 -5.63 20.38
N TYR A 27 -11.74 -5.83 19.30
CA TYR A 27 -10.42 -5.25 19.11
C TYR A 27 -10.45 -4.28 17.94
N TYR A 28 -9.90 -3.10 18.14
CA TYR A 28 -9.79 -2.10 17.08
C TYR A 28 -8.33 -1.67 16.88
N GLN A 29 -8.01 -1.23 15.66
CA GLN A 29 -6.64 -1.02 15.20
C GLN A 29 -6.24 0.45 15.12
N TRP A 30 -7.19 1.37 15.29
CA TRP A 30 -6.95 2.80 15.25
C TRP A 30 -7.54 3.49 16.48
N PRO A 31 -6.78 4.42 17.12
CA PRO A 31 -7.26 5.09 18.34
C PRO A 31 -8.59 5.83 18.17
N GLY A 32 -8.86 6.38 16.97
CA GLY A 32 -10.10 7.11 16.65
C GLY A 32 -11.38 6.28 16.82
N LEU A 33 -11.26 4.96 16.83
CA LEU A 33 -12.40 4.05 17.00
C LEU A 33 -12.82 3.84 18.47
N ALA A 34 -12.03 4.30 19.44
CA ALA A 34 -12.34 4.13 20.88
C ALA A 34 -13.72 4.68 21.24
N ARG A 35 -14.14 5.80 20.63
CA ARG A 35 -15.46 6.43 20.87
C ARG A 35 -16.64 5.56 20.45
N PHE A 36 -16.44 4.63 19.50
CA PHE A 36 -17.49 3.74 19.00
C PHE A 36 -17.50 2.38 19.72
N PHE A 37 -16.39 2.02 20.34
CA PHE A 37 -16.22 0.76 21.06
C PHE A 37 -15.74 1.02 22.48
N PRO A 38 -16.61 1.57 23.36
CA PRO A 38 -16.22 1.98 24.72
C PRO A 38 -15.72 0.82 25.59
N THR A 39 -16.16 -0.41 25.31
CA THR A 39 -15.70 -1.65 25.99
C THR A 39 -14.67 -2.41 25.15
N GLY A 40 -14.28 -1.88 23.98
CA GLY A 40 -13.31 -2.50 23.10
C GLY A 40 -11.86 -2.24 23.54
N HIS A 41 -10.96 -3.00 22.96
CA HIS A 41 -9.53 -2.93 23.25
C HIS A 41 -8.75 -2.42 22.03
N TYR A 42 -7.94 -1.39 22.23
CA TYR A 42 -6.99 -0.95 21.21
C TYR A 42 -5.87 -1.97 21.10
N ALA A 43 -5.71 -2.57 19.92
CA ALA A 43 -4.70 -3.58 19.65
C ALA A 43 -3.55 -3.08 18.78
N GLY A 44 -3.69 -1.86 18.19
CA GLY A 44 -2.79 -1.41 17.15
C GLY A 44 -2.99 -2.18 15.83
N PRO A 45 -2.19 -1.88 14.80
CA PRO A 45 -2.24 -2.59 13.52
C PRO A 45 -1.89 -4.07 13.70
N ILE A 46 -2.81 -4.95 13.27
CA ILE A 46 -2.65 -6.41 13.33
C ILE A 46 -2.30 -6.91 11.93
N PHE A 47 -1.04 -7.31 11.73
CA PHE A 47 -0.59 -7.93 10.50
C PHE A 47 -0.22 -9.38 10.79
N LEU A 48 -0.93 -10.32 10.18
CA LEU A 48 -0.60 -11.74 10.31
C LEU A 48 0.76 -12.02 9.65
N PRO A 49 1.62 -12.86 10.26
CA PRO A 49 2.85 -13.29 9.61
C PRO A 49 2.54 -13.99 8.30
N SER A 50 3.40 -13.78 7.30
CA SER A 50 3.24 -14.48 6.02
C SER A 50 3.54 -15.98 6.18
N PRO A 51 2.76 -16.86 5.53
CA PRO A 51 3.09 -18.29 5.49
C PRO A 51 4.46 -18.59 4.86
N THR A 52 5.08 -17.61 4.22
CA THR A 52 6.31 -17.75 3.42
C THR A 52 7.59 -17.69 4.26
N GLU A 53 7.53 -17.43 5.57
CA GLU A 53 8.72 -17.55 6.43
C GLU A 53 9.32 -18.97 6.47
N ALA A 54 8.61 -19.98 5.94
CA ALA A 54 9.04 -21.38 5.92
C ALA A 54 9.65 -21.87 4.60
N GLN A 55 9.66 -21.07 3.53
CA GLN A 55 10.17 -21.52 2.22
C GLN A 55 11.00 -20.44 1.53
N THR A 56 12.27 -20.37 1.86
CA THR A 56 13.31 -19.77 1.03
C THR A 56 13.45 -20.56 -0.25
N ALA A 57 12.88 -20.12 -1.33
CA ALA A 57 13.18 -20.61 -2.66
C ALA A 57 13.40 -19.43 -3.60
N SER A 58 14.65 -19.30 -3.99
CA SER A 58 15.22 -18.45 -4.99
C SER A 58 14.46 -18.47 -6.31
N THR A 59 13.90 -17.36 -6.71
CA THR A 59 13.80 -17.00 -8.10
C THR A 59 14.26 -15.56 -8.22
N GLN A 60 15.47 -15.41 -8.74
CA GLN A 60 16.13 -14.14 -8.98
C GLN A 60 15.30 -13.37 -10.03
N THR A 61 14.61 -12.35 -9.58
CA THR A 61 14.24 -11.25 -10.48
C THR A 61 15.46 -10.33 -10.56
N PRO A 62 15.84 -9.82 -11.73
CA PRO A 62 17.00 -8.96 -11.85
C PRO A 62 16.75 -7.66 -11.10
N SER A 63 17.14 -7.63 -9.85
CA SER A 63 17.44 -6.40 -9.14
C SER A 63 18.78 -5.96 -9.73
N GLY A 64 18.82 -4.82 -10.40
CA GLY A 64 20.11 -4.20 -10.68
C GLY A 64 20.88 -4.02 -9.37
N PRO A 65 22.22 -3.90 -9.39
CA PRO A 65 23.05 -3.79 -8.21
C PRO A 65 22.63 -2.66 -7.26
N ASP A 66 21.82 -1.70 -7.73
CA ASP A 66 21.42 -0.50 -6.98
C ASP A 66 19.97 -0.55 -6.47
N GLY A 67 19.22 -1.65 -6.71
CA GLY A 67 17.81 -1.79 -6.32
C GLY A 67 16.81 -1.36 -7.40
N ASN A 68 15.52 -1.42 -7.10
CA ASN A 68 14.43 -1.06 -8.00
C ASN A 68 13.24 -0.44 -7.27
N ILE A 69 12.34 0.18 -8.04
CA ILE A 69 11.01 0.60 -7.58
C ILE A 69 9.99 -0.46 -8.00
N PHE A 70 9.14 -0.86 -7.06
CA PHE A 70 7.99 -1.69 -7.38
C PHE A 70 6.68 -0.91 -7.18
N VAL A 71 5.85 -0.89 -8.22
CA VAL A 71 4.56 -0.19 -8.23
C VAL A 71 3.43 -1.22 -8.15
N ALA A 72 2.49 -1.05 -7.22
CA ALA A 72 1.37 -1.95 -7.08
C ALA A 72 0.05 -1.20 -6.91
N VAL A 73 -0.81 -1.28 -7.93
CA VAL A 73 -2.09 -0.56 -7.93
C VAL A 73 -3.26 -1.34 -7.33
N GLY A 74 -3.04 -2.61 -6.95
CA GLY A 74 -4.08 -3.47 -6.39
C GLY A 74 -5.02 -4.08 -7.44
N THR A 75 -6.14 -4.65 -6.96
CA THR A 75 -7.04 -5.50 -7.75
C THR A 75 -8.42 -4.92 -8.01
N SER A 76 -8.66 -3.65 -7.68
CA SER A 76 -9.95 -2.99 -7.93
C SER A 76 -10.24 -2.93 -9.44
N GLN A 77 -11.47 -3.29 -9.83
CA GLN A 77 -11.93 -3.22 -11.22
C GLN A 77 -11.96 -1.79 -11.80
N ARG A 78 -11.87 -0.75 -10.97
CA ARG A 78 -11.89 0.66 -11.40
C ARG A 78 -10.56 1.12 -12.01
N GLY A 79 -9.54 0.26 -12.05
CA GLY A 79 -8.21 0.66 -12.54
C GLY A 79 -7.52 1.70 -11.63
N PHE A 80 -6.33 2.12 -11.98
CA PHE A 80 -5.61 3.24 -11.35
C PHE A 80 -4.62 3.85 -12.34
N ASP A 81 -5.15 4.32 -13.45
CA ASP A 81 -4.37 4.85 -14.57
C ASP A 81 -3.56 6.08 -14.18
N ARG A 82 -4.09 6.93 -13.29
CA ARG A 82 -3.46 8.16 -12.84
C ARG A 82 -2.06 7.93 -12.28
N LEU A 83 -1.89 6.97 -11.38
CA LEU A 83 -0.57 6.68 -10.80
C LEU A 83 0.42 6.18 -11.86
N LEU A 84 -0.02 5.27 -12.74
CA LEU A 84 0.84 4.72 -13.77
C LEU A 84 1.27 5.80 -14.78
N ARG A 85 0.36 6.71 -15.16
CA ARG A 85 0.68 7.85 -16.01
C ARG A 85 1.67 8.81 -15.35
N TRP A 86 1.50 9.14 -14.08
CA TRP A 86 2.44 10.00 -13.37
C TRP A 86 3.86 9.46 -13.40
N ILE A 87 4.02 8.15 -13.30
CA ILE A 87 5.33 7.50 -13.34
C ILE A 87 5.88 7.51 -14.78
N ASP A 88 5.05 7.17 -15.78
CA ASP A 88 5.46 7.26 -17.19
C ASP A 88 5.90 8.68 -17.58
N ASP A 89 5.15 9.71 -17.16
CA ASP A 89 5.50 11.12 -17.41
C ASP A 89 6.89 11.47 -16.83
N LEU A 90 7.22 10.97 -15.65
CA LEU A 90 8.54 11.19 -15.04
C LEU A 90 9.67 10.47 -15.81
N CYS A 91 9.38 9.30 -16.33
CA CYS A 91 10.31 8.56 -17.19
C CYS A 91 10.51 9.28 -18.53
N ASP A 92 9.44 9.73 -19.19
CA ASP A 92 9.47 10.46 -20.46
C ASP A 92 10.27 11.78 -20.35
N GLN A 93 10.17 12.43 -19.20
CA GLN A 93 10.94 13.65 -18.89
C GLN A 93 12.42 13.36 -18.59
N GLY A 94 12.81 12.08 -18.48
CA GLY A 94 14.16 11.68 -18.09
C GLY A 94 14.52 11.99 -16.64
N THR A 95 13.53 12.36 -15.80
CA THR A 95 13.74 12.69 -14.39
C THR A 95 13.74 11.45 -13.49
N LEU A 96 13.12 10.36 -13.94
CA LEU A 96 13.09 9.08 -13.24
C LEU A 96 13.76 7.99 -14.09
N THR A 97 15.00 7.64 -13.74
CA THR A 97 15.83 6.67 -14.49
C THR A 97 16.07 5.37 -13.71
N ILE A 98 15.52 5.27 -12.51
CA ILE A 98 15.62 4.07 -11.65
C ILE A 98 14.82 2.92 -12.28
N PRO A 99 15.31 1.66 -12.27
CA PRO A 99 14.53 0.53 -12.75
C PRO A 99 13.20 0.38 -12.03
N ILE A 100 12.11 0.24 -12.79
CA ILE A 100 10.75 0.13 -12.28
C ILE A 100 10.13 -1.18 -12.78
N ALA A 101 9.30 -1.81 -11.96
CA ALA A 101 8.38 -2.85 -12.37
C ALA A 101 7.01 -2.62 -11.72
N ALA A 102 5.92 -2.99 -12.41
CA ALA A 102 4.59 -2.73 -11.89
C ALA A 102 3.63 -3.92 -11.96
N GLN A 103 2.75 -4.02 -10.95
CA GLN A 103 1.46 -4.69 -11.07
C GLN A 103 0.39 -3.64 -11.34
N ARG A 104 -0.15 -3.60 -12.58
CA ARG A 104 -1.08 -2.57 -13.03
C ARG A 104 -2.56 -2.86 -12.76
N GLY A 105 -2.91 -4.07 -12.29
CA GLY A 105 -4.29 -4.46 -12.02
C GLY A 105 -5.19 -4.31 -13.25
N HIS A 106 -6.37 -3.75 -13.04
CA HIS A 106 -7.35 -3.44 -14.10
C HIS A 106 -7.13 -2.04 -14.74
N ALA A 107 -5.96 -1.44 -14.59
CA ALA A 107 -5.68 -0.18 -15.29
C ALA A 107 -5.72 -0.37 -16.80
N HIS A 108 -6.29 0.60 -17.52
CA HIS A 108 -6.32 0.62 -18.99
C HIS A 108 -5.00 1.15 -19.55
N HIS A 109 -4.35 2.04 -18.80
CA HIS A 109 -3.03 2.53 -19.15
C HIS A 109 -1.99 1.43 -19.00
N ILE A 110 -1.31 1.10 -20.09
CA ILE A 110 -0.17 0.18 -20.12
C ILE A 110 1.09 1.03 -20.17
N PRO A 111 1.92 1.00 -19.10
CA PRO A 111 3.18 1.75 -19.08
C PRO A 111 4.07 1.45 -20.28
N GLN A 112 4.71 2.47 -20.83
CA GLN A 112 5.58 2.36 -21.99
C GLN A 112 7.07 2.34 -21.60
N ASN A 113 7.41 2.90 -20.45
CA ASN A 113 8.79 3.09 -20.01
C ASN A 113 9.29 1.99 -19.05
N TYR A 114 8.38 1.13 -18.56
CA TYR A 114 8.76 0.08 -17.62
C TYR A 114 7.85 -1.15 -17.75
N PRO A 115 8.37 -2.36 -17.44
CA PRO A 115 7.57 -3.59 -17.49
C PRO A 115 6.42 -3.58 -16.51
N SER A 116 5.25 -4.04 -16.96
CA SER A 116 4.07 -4.16 -16.12
C SER A 116 3.28 -5.44 -16.40
N GLU A 117 2.80 -6.06 -15.34
CA GLU A 117 1.93 -7.23 -15.38
C GLU A 117 0.53 -6.86 -14.86
N PRO A 118 -0.56 -7.40 -15.42
CA PRO A 118 -1.89 -7.12 -14.89
C PRO A 118 -2.01 -7.59 -13.44
N PHE A 119 -1.69 -8.85 -13.18
CA PHE A 119 -1.76 -9.47 -11.85
C PHE A 119 -0.58 -10.38 -11.62
N LEU A 120 -0.11 -10.41 -10.38
CA LEU A 120 0.88 -11.33 -9.88
C LEU A 120 0.23 -12.32 -8.90
N PRO A 121 0.64 -13.59 -8.89
CA PRO A 121 0.33 -14.48 -7.77
C PRO A 121 0.78 -13.86 -6.45
N SER A 122 0.04 -14.11 -5.36
CA SER A 122 0.28 -13.47 -4.06
C SER A 122 1.73 -13.62 -3.59
N GLN A 123 2.32 -14.81 -3.77
CA GLN A 123 3.71 -15.06 -3.40
C GLN A 123 4.70 -14.22 -4.21
N GLN A 124 4.48 -14.06 -5.52
CA GLN A 124 5.33 -13.23 -6.36
C GLN A 124 5.19 -11.75 -6.03
N LEU A 125 3.96 -11.29 -5.77
CA LEU A 125 3.70 -9.92 -5.33
C LEU A 125 4.48 -9.62 -4.04
N GLU A 126 4.42 -10.51 -3.06
CA GLU A 126 5.12 -10.38 -1.79
C GLU A 126 6.64 -10.37 -1.98
N GLN A 127 7.18 -11.25 -2.84
CA GLN A 127 8.60 -11.27 -3.18
C GLN A 127 9.06 -9.95 -3.83
N ARG A 128 8.27 -9.41 -4.78
CA ARG A 128 8.57 -8.12 -5.42
C ARG A 128 8.60 -6.98 -4.40
N ILE A 129 7.64 -6.97 -3.45
CA ILE A 129 7.61 -5.98 -2.37
C ILE A 129 8.84 -6.12 -1.47
N ALA A 130 9.19 -7.35 -1.06
CA ALA A 130 10.33 -7.61 -0.19
C ALA A 130 11.66 -7.15 -0.83
N GLN A 131 11.84 -7.42 -2.13
CA GLN A 131 13.07 -7.13 -2.89
C GLN A 131 13.18 -5.66 -3.34
N ALA A 132 12.06 -4.95 -3.48
CA ALA A 132 12.09 -3.56 -3.92
C ALA A 132 12.78 -2.66 -2.89
N LYS A 133 13.60 -1.71 -3.36
CA LYS A 133 14.14 -0.65 -2.52
C LYS A 133 13.05 0.36 -2.14
N VAL A 134 12.21 0.74 -3.10
CA VAL A 134 11.06 1.62 -2.89
C VAL A 134 9.79 0.93 -3.40
N VAL A 135 8.73 0.98 -2.61
CA VAL A 135 7.40 0.51 -3.02
C VAL A 135 6.46 1.69 -3.14
N ILE A 136 5.79 1.80 -4.30
CA ILE A 136 4.75 2.80 -4.54
C ILE A 136 3.42 2.05 -4.69
N CYS A 137 2.40 2.42 -3.91
CA CYS A 137 1.16 1.68 -3.97
C CYS A 137 -0.08 2.54 -3.68
N HIS A 138 -1.26 1.99 -3.99
CA HIS A 138 -2.52 2.56 -3.52
C HIS A 138 -2.70 2.32 -2.01
N ALA A 139 -3.59 3.08 -1.37
CA ALA A 139 -3.90 2.93 0.05
C ALA A 139 -4.83 1.72 0.32
N GLY A 140 -4.40 0.51 -0.09
CA GLY A 140 -5.10 -0.73 0.18
C GLY A 140 -4.53 -1.44 1.40
N ALA A 141 -5.39 -1.74 2.40
CA ALA A 141 -4.98 -2.32 3.68
C ALA A 141 -4.09 -3.57 3.55
N GLY A 142 -4.44 -4.50 2.66
CA GLY A 142 -3.67 -5.73 2.45
C GLY A 142 -2.27 -5.47 1.91
N LEU A 143 -2.14 -4.57 0.91
CA LEU A 143 -0.86 -4.24 0.30
C LEU A 143 0.04 -3.48 1.28
N ILE A 144 -0.53 -2.51 2.00
CA ILE A 144 0.19 -1.76 3.05
C ILE A 144 0.65 -2.71 4.15
N GLY A 145 -0.22 -3.62 4.60
CA GLY A 145 0.15 -4.64 5.58
C GLY A 145 1.33 -5.50 5.11
N THR A 146 1.35 -5.88 3.83
CA THR A 146 2.50 -6.60 3.25
C THR A 146 3.76 -5.76 3.27
N CYS A 147 3.69 -4.48 2.89
CA CYS A 147 4.84 -3.58 2.95
C CYS A 147 5.41 -3.49 4.38
N ILE A 148 4.54 -3.26 5.37
CA ILE A 148 4.95 -3.12 6.78
C ILE A 148 5.59 -4.41 7.32
N ARG A 149 5.02 -5.59 7.00
CA ARG A 149 5.62 -6.88 7.39
C ARG A 149 7.05 -7.05 6.87
N HIS A 150 7.34 -6.53 5.67
CA HIS A 150 8.68 -6.55 5.08
C HIS A 150 9.55 -5.34 5.47
N GLY A 151 9.16 -4.59 6.51
CA GLY A 151 9.92 -3.43 6.96
C GLY A 151 9.98 -2.27 5.97
N LYS A 152 9.06 -2.25 4.98
CA LYS A 152 9.00 -1.19 3.98
C LYS A 152 8.11 -0.05 4.46
N ARG A 153 8.54 1.16 4.23
CA ARG A 153 7.74 2.38 4.35
C ARG A 153 7.28 2.79 2.95
N PRO A 154 6.08 2.40 2.49
CA PRO A 154 5.67 2.65 1.12
C PRO A 154 5.35 4.12 0.87
N ILE A 155 5.52 4.55 -0.39
CA ILE A 155 4.90 5.75 -0.92
C ILE A 155 3.46 5.39 -1.30
N VAL A 156 2.49 6.04 -0.68
CA VAL A 156 1.07 5.72 -0.83
C VAL A 156 0.37 6.82 -1.60
N VAL A 157 -0.21 6.45 -2.74
CA VAL A 157 -1.07 7.32 -3.55
C VAL A 157 -2.51 6.84 -3.38
N PRO A 158 -3.38 7.56 -2.64
CA PRO A 158 -4.75 7.12 -2.43
C PRO A 158 -5.57 7.22 -3.72
N ARG A 159 -6.42 6.23 -3.96
CA ARG A 159 -7.47 6.31 -4.98
C ARG A 159 -8.55 7.28 -4.50
N LEU A 160 -9.06 8.10 -5.40
CA LEU A 160 -10.03 9.13 -5.07
C LEU A 160 -11.33 8.94 -5.85
N ALA A 161 -12.46 9.13 -5.15
CA ALA A 161 -13.79 9.01 -5.75
C ALA A 161 -14.00 10.03 -6.88
N ARG A 162 -13.47 11.24 -6.74
CA ARG A 162 -13.55 12.30 -7.75
C ARG A 162 -12.92 11.96 -9.11
N PHE A 163 -12.02 10.96 -9.13
CA PHE A 163 -11.39 10.45 -10.37
C PHE A 163 -12.01 9.12 -10.83
N GLY A 164 -13.09 8.65 -10.20
CA GLY A 164 -13.71 7.36 -10.51
C GLY A 164 -12.90 6.13 -10.08
N GLU A 165 -11.81 6.32 -9.35
CA GLU A 165 -10.86 5.28 -8.95
C GLU A 165 -11.33 4.47 -7.73
N ALA A 166 -12.25 5.03 -6.95
CA ALA A 166 -12.83 4.45 -5.75
C ALA A 166 -14.32 4.82 -5.63
N ILE A 167 -15.07 4.10 -4.77
CA ILE A 167 -16.46 4.41 -4.47
C ILE A 167 -16.55 5.60 -3.50
N ASN A 168 -15.57 5.72 -2.61
CA ASN A 168 -15.47 6.73 -1.56
C ASN A 168 -14.00 7.02 -1.25
N ASP A 169 -13.75 7.99 -0.37
CA ASP A 169 -12.40 8.45 -0.04
C ASP A 169 -11.80 7.78 1.22
N HIS A 170 -12.25 6.55 1.59
CA HIS A 170 -11.67 5.81 2.72
C HIS A 170 -10.16 5.58 2.58
N GLN A 171 -9.67 5.44 1.34
CA GLN A 171 -8.22 5.31 1.11
C GLN A 171 -7.43 6.56 1.50
N LEU A 172 -8.03 7.74 1.35
CA LEU A 172 -7.42 8.99 1.78
C LEU A 172 -7.30 9.04 3.31
N MET A 173 -8.35 8.63 4.02
CA MET A 173 -8.34 8.57 5.49
C MET A 173 -7.26 7.61 6.01
N LEU A 174 -7.20 6.41 5.44
CA LEU A 174 -6.15 5.43 5.78
C LEU A 174 -4.75 5.97 5.47
N ALA A 175 -4.56 6.61 4.32
CA ALA A 175 -3.28 7.19 3.94
C ALA A 175 -2.82 8.27 4.95
N HIS A 176 -3.72 9.16 5.37
CA HIS A 176 -3.40 10.20 6.37
C HIS A 176 -3.04 9.58 7.73
N ALA A 177 -3.76 8.56 8.19
CA ALA A 177 -3.45 7.88 9.45
C ALA A 177 -2.07 7.20 9.40
N LEU A 178 -1.72 6.59 8.27
CA LEU A 178 -0.41 5.99 8.05
C LEU A 178 0.72 7.03 8.01
N ALA A 179 0.47 8.19 7.40
CA ALA A 179 1.42 9.30 7.42
C ALA A 179 1.66 9.82 8.83
N ALA A 180 0.57 10.05 9.59
CA ALA A 180 0.63 10.51 10.97
C ALA A 180 1.37 9.53 11.90
N SER A 181 1.28 8.23 11.65
CA SER A 181 2.01 7.19 12.39
C SER A 181 3.44 6.92 11.87
N GLY A 182 3.87 7.64 10.82
CA GLY A 182 5.19 7.44 10.19
C GLY A 182 5.34 6.16 9.37
N GLN A 183 4.26 5.40 9.16
CA GLN A 183 4.28 4.11 8.47
C GLN A 183 4.26 4.20 6.94
N ALA A 184 3.88 5.36 6.39
CA ALA A 184 3.88 5.60 4.96
C ALA A 184 4.23 7.07 4.65
N GLN A 185 4.66 7.34 3.41
CA GLN A 185 4.71 8.67 2.83
C GLN A 185 3.53 8.82 1.87
N VAL A 186 2.72 9.86 2.03
CA VAL A 186 1.51 10.07 1.23
C VAL A 186 1.77 11.08 0.13
N VAL A 187 1.33 10.76 -1.08
CA VAL A 187 1.41 11.60 -2.27
C VAL A 187 0.00 11.77 -2.84
N GLN A 188 -0.46 12.99 -3.00
CA GLN A 188 -1.78 13.30 -3.53
C GLN A 188 -1.75 13.98 -4.89
N GLN A 189 -0.60 14.57 -5.24
CA GLN A 189 -0.38 15.30 -6.50
C GLN A 189 0.87 14.78 -7.21
N GLN A 190 0.88 14.87 -8.53
CA GLN A 190 2.01 14.41 -9.34
C GLN A 190 3.33 15.08 -8.97
N SER A 191 3.29 16.39 -8.67
CA SER A 191 4.47 17.16 -8.27
C SER A 191 5.15 16.68 -6.98
N GLU A 192 4.43 15.94 -6.15
CA GLU A 192 4.95 15.39 -4.89
C GLU A 192 5.65 14.03 -5.10
N LEU A 193 5.41 13.36 -6.26
CA LEU A 193 5.82 11.97 -6.46
C LEU A 193 7.34 11.84 -6.57
N LEU A 194 7.98 12.65 -7.41
CA LEU A 194 9.43 12.60 -7.59
C LEU A 194 10.20 12.92 -6.30
N PRO A 195 9.90 14.01 -5.57
CA PRO A 195 10.52 14.28 -4.26
C PRO A 195 10.32 13.13 -3.26
N ALA A 196 9.14 12.48 -3.26
CA ALA A 196 8.87 11.35 -2.39
C ALA A 196 9.75 10.12 -2.75
N ILE A 197 9.92 9.85 -4.04
CA ILE A 197 10.78 8.78 -4.55
C ILE A 197 12.23 9.04 -4.15
N GLU A 198 12.74 10.25 -4.39
CA GLU A 198 14.12 10.63 -4.06
C GLU A 198 14.40 10.50 -2.56
N ALA A 199 13.48 10.99 -1.72
CA ALA A 199 13.58 10.87 -0.26
C ALA A 199 13.60 9.42 0.20
N ALA A 200 12.69 8.58 -0.35
CA ALA A 200 12.64 7.15 -0.02
C ALA A 200 13.86 6.39 -0.54
N TRP A 201 14.41 6.80 -1.70
CA TRP A 201 15.60 6.18 -2.28
C TRP A 201 16.87 6.48 -1.50
N ALA A 202 17.00 7.71 -0.98
CA ALA A 202 18.13 8.14 -0.17
C ALA A 202 18.08 7.60 1.27
N ALA A 203 16.91 7.16 1.75
CA ALA A 203 16.77 6.61 3.09
C ALA A 203 17.60 5.34 3.26
N PRO A 204 18.32 5.18 4.39
CA PRO A 204 19.06 3.96 4.67
C PRO A 204 18.07 2.77 4.74
N SER A 205 18.47 1.62 4.18
CA SER A 205 17.74 0.38 4.37
C SER A 205 17.65 0.09 5.88
N VAL A 206 16.45 -0.13 6.37
CA VAL A 206 16.26 -0.54 7.78
C VAL A 206 16.84 -1.94 7.91
N GLU A 207 18.10 -2.04 8.34
CA GLU A 207 18.67 -3.31 8.78
C GLU A 207 17.88 -3.78 10.01
N ARG A 208 17.36 -5.00 9.96
CA ARG A 208 16.73 -5.70 11.09
C ARG A 208 17.74 -6.56 11.79
#